data_3ff4602fbbb778636cc0742c884a98b5
#
_entry.id   3ff4602fbbb778636cc0742c884a98b5
#
_cell.length_a   1.000
_cell.length_b   1.000
_cell.length_c   1.000
_cell.angle_alpha   90.00
_cell.angle_beta   90.00
_cell.angle_gamma   90.00
#
_symmetry.space_group_name_H-M   'P 1'
#
loop_
_entity.id
_entity.type
_entity.pdbx_description
1 polymer ?
#
loop_
_entity_poly.entity_id
_entity_poly.type
_entity_poly.pdbx_seq_one_letter_code
_entity_poly.pdbx_strand_id
1 'polypeptide(L)'
;MFRPTPAVVAALHELGQGPAVEAALRARRPDLTDVLLRTAAAHPELPQTLLAAAVRAAAGRLGELHGGHTIEVRVPPYAAVQLGFGTGSRHTRGTPPNVVEMAPATFLDLVTGRVAYADAEIRASGAHAGQAARAFPLVTSP
;
A
#
# COMPACT_ATOMS: atom_id res chain seq x y z
N MET A 1 -10.58 -0.56 -0.98
CA MET A 1 -11.29 0.74 -0.97
C MET A 1 -10.90 1.53 0.27
N PHE A 2 -10.57 2.80 0.09
CA PHE A 2 -10.32 3.70 1.21
C PHE A 2 -11.45 4.72 1.32
N ARG A 3 -12.24 4.61 2.38
CA ARG A 3 -13.39 5.51 2.60
C ARG A 3 -12.91 6.88 3.07
N PRO A 4 -13.51 7.97 2.54
CA PRO A 4 -13.15 9.31 2.99
C PRO A 4 -13.39 9.49 4.49
N THR A 5 -12.43 10.17 5.14
CA THR A 5 -12.58 10.66 6.51
C THR A 5 -12.33 12.15 6.53
N PRO A 6 -12.92 12.92 7.46
CA PRO A 6 -12.69 14.37 7.51
C PRO A 6 -11.22 14.74 7.60
N ALA A 7 -10.44 14.03 8.41
CA ALA A 7 -9.02 14.34 8.58
C ALA A 7 -8.22 14.12 7.30
N VAL A 8 -8.46 13.03 6.58
CA VAL A 8 -7.77 12.71 5.33
C VAL A 8 -8.18 13.70 4.23
N VAL A 9 -9.46 14.00 4.11
CA VAL A 9 -9.96 14.98 3.13
C VAL A 9 -9.31 16.34 3.36
N ALA A 10 -9.28 16.81 4.61
CA ALA A 10 -8.66 18.10 4.95
C ALA A 10 -7.16 18.11 4.62
N ALA A 11 -6.44 17.04 4.97
CA ALA A 11 -5.02 16.94 4.68
C ALA A 11 -4.72 16.93 3.19
N LEU A 12 -5.54 16.27 2.39
CA LEU A 12 -5.41 16.28 0.92
C LEU A 12 -5.68 17.68 0.34
N HIS A 13 -6.67 18.39 0.86
CA HIS A 13 -6.90 19.78 0.46
C HIS A 13 -5.70 20.67 0.77
N GLU A 14 -5.11 20.52 1.95
CA GLU A 14 -3.92 21.30 2.33
C GLU A 14 -2.73 21.01 1.41
N LEU A 15 -2.65 19.80 0.88
CA LEU A 15 -1.58 19.40 -0.03
C LEU A 15 -1.88 19.72 -1.50
N GLY A 16 -2.92 20.50 -1.76
CA GLY A 16 -3.27 20.92 -3.11
C GLY A 16 -4.03 19.90 -3.93
N GLN A 17 -4.59 18.86 -3.30
CA GLN A 17 -5.30 17.78 -3.97
C GLN A 17 -6.82 17.97 -3.98
N GLY A 18 -7.28 19.17 -3.70
CA GLY A 18 -8.71 19.48 -3.62
C GLY A 18 -9.53 19.04 -4.82
N PRO A 19 -9.16 19.40 -6.06
CA PRO A 19 -9.93 18.98 -7.24
C PRO A 19 -10.05 17.46 -7.37
N ALA A 20 -8.98 16.71 -7.13
CA ALA A 20 -8.99 15.25 -7.20
C ALA A 20 -9.88 14.63 -6.12
N VAL A 21 -9.82 15.17 -4.90
CA VAL A 21 -10.67 14.73 -3.79
C VAL A 21 -12.14 14.98 -4.12
N GLU A 22 -12.48 16.19 -4.57
CA GLU A 22 -13.86 16.52 -4.90
C GLU A 22 -14.41 15.65 -6.02
N ALA A 23 -13.59 15.33 -7.01
CA ALA A 23 -13.98 14.41 -8.06
C ALA A 23 -14.27 13.00 -7.50
N ALA A 24 -13.41 12.51 -6.60
CA ALA A 24 -13.60 11.20 -5.97
C ALA A 24 -14.85 11.15 -5.09
N LEU A 25 -15.17 12.26 -4.39
CA LEU A 25 -16.33 12.33 -3.52
C LEU A 25 -17.67 12.32 -4.28
N ARG A 26 -17.67 12.63 -5.57
CA ARG A 26 -18.89 12.57 -6.40
C ARG A 26 -19.31 11.15 -6.75
N ALA A 27 -18.43 10.18 -6.59
CA ALA A 27 -18.76 8.79 -6.88
C ALA A 27 -19.83 8.27 -5.91
N ARG A 28 -20.64 7.34 -6.36
CA ARG A 28 -21.70 6.71 -5.54
C ARG A 28 -21.12 6.05 -4.30
N ARG A 29 -19.94 5.43 -4.43
CA ARG A 29 -19.15 4.87 -3.32
C ARG A 29 -17.78 5.52 -3.35
N PRO A 30 -17.61 6.64 -2.67
CA PRO A 30 -16.34 7.34 -2.71
C PRO A 30 -15.19 6.49 -2.22
N ASP A 31 -14.11 6.49 -2.99
CA ASP A 31 -12.89 5.74 -2.72
C ASP A 31 -11.69 6.66 -2.99
N LEU A 32 -10.92 6.94 -1.95
CA LEU A 32 -9.76 7.83 -2.05
C LEU A 32 -8.46 7.10 -2.42
N THR A 33 -8.52 5.79 -2.71
CA THR A 33 -7.30 5.01 -2.98
C THR A 33 -6.45 5.62 -4.08
N ASP A 34 -7.03 5.90 -5.24
CA ASP A 34 -6.27 6.45 -6.37
C ASP A 34 -5.68 7.84 -6.06
N VAL A 35 -6.45 8.69 -5.40
CA VAL A 35 -5.97 10.02 -4.99
C VAL A 35 -4.79 9.88 -4.04
N LEU A 36 -4.89 9.00 -3.05
CA LEU A 36 -3.82 8.77 -2.07
C LEU A 36 -2.56 8.21 -2.72
N LEU A 37 -2.69 7.24 -3.63
CA LEU A 37 -1.54 6.67 -4.32
C LEU A 37 -0.85 7.68 -5.22
N ARG A 38 -1.60 8.49 -5.95
CA ARG A 38 -1.03 9.55 -6.79
C ARG A 38 -0.38 10.64 -5.95
N THR A 39 -0.97 10.98 -4.83
CA THR A 39 -0.40 11.94 -3.90
C THR A 39 0.93 11.43 -3.35
N ALA A 40 0.98 10.16 -2.96
CA ALA A 40 2.23 9.53 -2.50
C ALA A 40 3.30 9.53 -3.59
N ALA A 41 2.92 9.31 -4.85
CA ALA A 41 3.86 9.33 -5.97
C ALA A 41 4.43 10.73 -6.22
N ALA A 42 3.61 11.77 -6.04
CA ALA A 42 4.01 13.17 -6.26
C ALA A 42 4.76 13.78 -5.07
N HIS A 43 4.56 13.26 -3.86
CA HIS A 43 5.11 13.82 -2.63
C HIS A 43 5.90 12.75 -1.86
N PRO A 44 7.24 12.74 -1.98
CA PRO A 44 8.08 11.77 -1.27
C PRO A 44 7.95 11.83 0.25
N GLU A 45 7.62 12.99 0.78
CA GLU A 45 7.37 13.17 2.21
C GLU A 45 5.91 13.57 2.42
N LEU A 46 5.21 12.76 3.21
CA LEU A 46 3.80 13.00 3.52
C LEU A 46 3.64 13.31 5.01
N PRO A 47 2.71 14.23 5.34
CA PRO A 47 2.27 14.38 6.73
C PRO A 47 1.76 13.03 7.26
N GLN A 48 1.88 12.80 8.57
CA GLN A 48 1.54 11.52 9.19
C GLN A 48 0.14 11.03 8.83
N THR A 49 -0.85 11.89 8.82
CA THR A 49 -2.23 11.54 8.45
C THR A 49 -2.31 10.92 7.05
N LEU A 50 -1.61 11.51 6.09
CA LEU A 50 -1.58 11.01 4.72
C LEU A 50 -0.67 9.80 4.55
N LEU A 51 0.44 9.75 5.30
CA LEU A 51 1.30 8.58 5.31
C LEU A 51 0.53 7.34 5.74
N ALA A 52 -0.17 7.42 6.86
CA ALA A 52 -0.98 6.32 7.36
C ALA A 52 -2.10 5.93 6.37
N ALA A 53 -2.79 6.93 5.82
CA ALA A 53 -3.88 6.69 4.86
C ALA A 53 -3.36 6.05 3.57
N ALA A 54 -2.25 6.54 3.02
CA ALA A 54 -1.65 6.00 1.80
C ALA A 54 -1.18 4.56 2.00
N VAL A 55 -0.57 4.25 3.14
CA VAL A 55 -0.16 2.88 3.47
C VAL A 55 -1.38 1.95 3.52
N ARG A 56 -2.44 2.35 4.21
CA ARG A 56 -3.66 1.54 4.30
C ARG A 56 -4.35 1.37 2.95
N ALA A 57 -4.40 2.43 2.15
CA ALA A 57 -4.98 2.37 0.82
C ALA A 57 -4.18 1.44 -0.11
N ALA A 58 -2.86 1.52 -0.07
CA ALA A 58 -1.98 0.67 -0.85
C ALA A 58 -2.09 -0.80 -0.43
N ALA A 59 -2.11 -1.07 0.88
CA ALA A 59 -2.29 -2.43 1.39
C ALA A 59 -3.62 -3.02 0.93
N GLY A 60 -4.70 -2.23 0.98
CA GLY A 60 -6.00 -2.64 0.47
C GLY A 60 -5.97 -2.98 -1.02
N ARG A 61 -5.31 -2.15 -1.82
CA ARG A 61 -5.15 -2.39 -3.26
C ARG A 61 -4.34 -3.66 -3.53
N LEU A 62 -3.27 -3.88 -2.78
CA LEU A 62 -2.47 -5.11 -2.89
C LEU A 62 -3.33 -6.34 -2.61
N GLY A 63 -4.16 -6.29 -1.57
CA GLY A 63 -5.07 -7.38 -1.23
C GLY A 63 -6.11 -7.66 -2.31
N GLU A 64 -6.62 -6.60 -2.95
CA GLU A 64 -7.57 -6.75 -4.08
C GLU A 64 -6.91 -7.39 -5.30
N LEU A 65 -5.66 -7.02 -5.60
CA LEU A 65 -4.96 -7.49 -6.80
C LEU A 65 -4.29 -8.84 -6.61
N HIS A 66 -3.75 -9.11 -5.43
CA HIS A 66 -2.85 -10.23 -5.18
C HIS A 66 -3.17 -11.00 -3.91
N GLY A 67 -4.39 -10.88 -3.38
CA GLY A 67 -4.77 -11.53 -2.12
C GLY A 67 -4.52 -13.04 -2.12
N GLY A 68 -4.08 -13.57 -0.98
CA GLY A 68 -3.79 -14.99 -0.82
C GLY A 68 -3.26 -15.28 0.58
N HIS A 69 -2.59 -16.42 0.74
CA HIS A 69 -2.13 -16.89 2.05
C HIS A 69 -0.68 -17.32 2.07
N THR A 70 0.12 -16.92 1.09
CA THR A 70 1.51 -17.35 0.96
C THR A 70 2.48 -16.42 1.68
N ILE A 71 2.25 -15.11 1.60
CA ILE A 71 3.15 -14.09 2.12
C ILE A 71 2.34 -13.07 2.90
N GLU A 72 2.84 -12.67 4.07
CA GLU A 72 2.31 -11.52 4.79
C GLU A 72 3.25 -10.34 4.62
N VAL A 73 2.74 -9.22 4.13
CA VAL A 73 3.44 -7.94 4.07
C VAL A 73 3.00 -7.12 5.28
N ARG A 74 3.95 -6.80 6.16
CA ARG A 74 3.73 -6.02 7.38
C ARG A 74 4.33 -4.64 7.26
N VAL A 75 3.53 -3.63 7.54
CA VAL A 75 3.93 -2.22 7.51
C VAL A 75 3.51 -1.57 8.82
N PRO A 76 4.16 -1.94 9.94
CA PRO A 76 3.75 -1.36 11.23
C PRO A 76 4.00 0.13 11.28
N PRO A 77 3.17 0.89 11.99
CA PRO A 77 2.02 0.44 12.77
C PRO A 77 0.69 0.45 12.00
N TYR A 78 0.70 0.62 10.67
CA TYR A 78 -0.50 0.99 9.94
C TYR A 78 -1.24 -0.16 9.25
N ALA A 79 -0.53 -1.17 8.75
CA ALA A 79 -1.19 -2.19 7.96
C ALA A 79 -0.42 -3.51 7.92
N ALA A 80 -1.16 -4.58 7.61
CA ALA A 80 -0.63 -5.85 7.17
C ALA A 80 -1.58 -6.42 6.11
N VAL A 81 -1.04 -7.11 5.12
CA VAL A 81 -1.84 -7.70 4.06
C VAL A 81 -1.26 -9.05 3.67
N GLN A 82 -2.13 -10.03 3.41
CA GLN A 82 -1.72 -11.35 2.97
C GLN A 82 -1.84 -11.46 1.45
N LEU A 83 -0.77 -11.91 0.82
CA LEU A 83 -0.66 -12.04 -0.62
C LEU A 83 -0.41 -13.49 -1.03
N GLY A 84 -0.76 -13.83 -2.27
CA GLY A 84 -0.51 -15.14 -2.83
C GLY A 84 0.02 -15.04 -4.25
N PHE A 85 1.18 -15.66 -4.47
CA PHE A 85 1.80 -15.79 -5.79
C PHE A 85 2.19 -17.25 -6.00
N GLY A 86 1.81 -17.79 -7.15
CA GLY A 86 2.24 -19.11 -7.56
C GLY A 86 1.52 -20.24 -6.82
N THR A 87 2.22 -21.37 -6.65
CA THR A 87 1.66 -22.65 -6.24
C THR A 87 1.74 -22.94 -4.74
N GLY A 88 1.69 -21.93 -3.90
CA GLY A 88 1.74 -22.12 -2.46
C GLY A 88 0.54 -22.92 -1.91
N SER A 89 0.69 -23.44 -0.70
CA SER A 89 -0.39 -24.16 -0.01
C SER A 89 -1.62 -23.25 0.14
N ARG A 90 -2.77 -23.78 -0.24
CA ARG A 90 -4.05 -23.06 -0.18
C ARG A 90 -4.70 -23.10 1.19
N HIS A 91 -4.15 -23.85 2.13
CA HIS A 91 -4.81 -24.16 3.40
C HIS A 91 -3.97 -23.81 4.62
N THR A 92 -3.17 -22.76 4.54
CA THR A 92 -2.44 -22.30 5.72
C THR A 92 -3.41 -21.62 6.69
N ARG A 93 -3.56 -22.24 7.86
CA ARG A 93 -4.20 -21.60 9.01
C ARG A 93 -3.13 -20.85 9.80
N GLY A 94 -3.44 -19.65 10.24
CA GLY A 94 -2.53 -18.83 11.02
C GLY A 94 -1.63 -17.94 10.16
N THR A 95 -0.45 -17.63 10.69
CA THR A 95 0.51 -16.75 10.01
C THR A 95 1.04 -17.43 8.75
N PRO A 96 1.08 -16.74 7.61
CA PRO A 96 1.72 -17.26 6.41
C PRO A 96 3.17 -17.64 6.66
N PRO A 97 3.69 -18.68 5.95
CA PRO A 97 5.06 -19.16 6.14
C PRO A 97 6.14 -18.18 5.70
N ASN A 98 5.75 -17.14 4.96
CA ASN A 98 6.67 -16.11 4.46
C ASN A 98 6.19 -14.76 4.93
N VAL A 99 7.12 -13.96 5.43
CA VAL A 99 6.81 -12.62 5.95
C VAL A 99 7.82 -11.63 5.41
N VAL A 100 7.34 -10.48 4.97
CA VAL A 100 8.18 -9.31 4.69
C VAL A 100 7.67 -8.15 5.53
N GLU A 101 8.58 -7.46 6.20
CA GLU A 101 8.26 -6.33 7.07
C GLU A 101 9.11 -5.13 6.69
N MET A 102 8.49 -3.97 6.67
CA MET A 102 9.16 -2.74 6.27
C MET A 102 8.52 -1.52 6.92
N ALA A 103 9.28 -0.44 6.97
CA ALA A 103 8.78 0.85 7.44
C ALA A 103 7.76 1.44 6.45
N PRO A 104 6.84 2.30 6.92
CA PRO A 104 5.85 2.94 6.07
C PRO A 104 6.45 3.70 4.88
N ALA A 105 7.51 4.47 5.09
CA ALA A 105 8.17 5.20 4.01
C ALA A 105 8.77 4.26 2.97
N THR A 106 9.40 3.18 3.39
CA THR A 106 9.94 2.16 2.49
C THR A 106 8.83 1.53 1.66
N PHE A 107 7.71 1.20 2.29
CA PHE A 107 6.56 0.62 1.60
C PHE A 107 6.03 1.55 0.51
N LEU A 108 5.87 2.83 0.80
CA LEU A 108 5.41 3.80 -0.20
C LEU A 108 6.44 4.03 -1.31
N ASP A 109 7.73 3.94 -1.03
CA ASP A 109 8.77 3.99 -2.06
C ASP A 109 8.63 2.82 -3.05
N LEU A 110 8.30 1.64 -2.54
CA LEU A 110 8.04 0.47 -3.40
C LEU A 110 6.71 0.63 -4.17
N VAL A 111 5.67 1.07 -3.49
CA VAL A 111 4.35 1.28 -4.09
C VAL A 111 4.41 2.25 -5.27
N THR A 112 5.21 3.30 -5.14
CA THR A 112 5.34 4.36 -6.15
C THR A 112 6.45 4.12 -7.16
N GLY A 113 7.24 3.07 -6.99
CA GLY A 113 8.36 2.77 -7.89
C GLY A 113 9.58 3.67 -7.72
N ARG A 114 9.62 4.49 -6.66
CA ARG A 114 10.81 5.33 -6.38
C ARG A 114 12.04 4.49 -6.03
N VAL A 115 11.82 3.35 -5.40
CA VAL A 115 12.87 2.42 -5.03
C VAL A 115 12.50 1.04 -5.54
N ALA A 116 13.44 0.36 -6.17
CA ALA A 116 13.24 -1.02 -6.60
C ALA A 116 13.25 -1.96 -5.39
N TYR A 117 12.50 -3.06 -5.46
CA TYR A 117 12.40 -4.01 -4.35
C TYR A 117 13.78 -4.50 -3.88
N ALA A 118 14.69 -4.78 -4.83
CA ALA A 118 16.03 -5.26 -4.51
C ALA A 118 16.88 -4.25 -3.70
N ASP A 119 16.55 -2.97 -3.77
CA ASP A 119 17.27 -1.89 -3.10
C ASP A 119 16.59 -1.42 -1.82
N ALA A 120 15.43 -1.98 -1.50
CA ALA A 120 14.64 -1.54 -0.35
C ALA A 120 15.13 -2.21 0.95
N GLU A 121 14.98 -1.49 2.06
CA GLU A 121 15.31 -2.02 3.37
C GLU A 121 14.14 -2.84 3.93
N ILE A 122 14.25 -4.14 3.84
CA ILE A 122 13.18 -5.09 4.15
C ILE A 122 13.71 -6.18 5.06
N ARG A 123 12.91 -6.56 6.04
CA ARG A 123 13.13 -7.79 6.83
C ARG A 123 12.29 -8.89 6.21
N ALA A 124 12.94 -9.93 5.73
CA ALA A 124 12.26 -11.05 5.07
C ALA A 124 12.55 -12.37 5.80
N SER A 125 11.54 -13.20 5.90
CA SER A 125 11.61 -14.53 6.49
C SER A 125 10.79 -15.49 5.65
N GLY A 126 11.34 -16.66 5.37
CA GLY A 126 10.69 -17.70 4.58
C GLY A 126 11.28 -17.82 3.17
N ALA A 127 11.23 -19.04 2.64
CA ALA A 127 11.87 -19.38 1.36
C ALA A 127 11.29 -18.61 0.16
N HIS A 128 10.03 -18.22 0.24
CA HIS A 128 9.32 -17.54 -0.86
C HIS A 128 9.01 -16.06 -0.58
N ALA A 129 9.60 -15.50 0.47
CA ALA A 129 9.34 -14.09 0.82
C ALA A 129 9.69 -13.14 -0.32
N GLY A 130 10.71 -13.43 -1.10
CA GLY A 130 11.12 -12.60 -2.25
C GLY A 130 10.08 -12.46 -3.34
N GLN A 131 9.09 -13.34 -3.39
CA GLN A 131 7.99 -13.22 -4.36
C GLN A 131 7.13 -11.98 -4.12
N ALA A 132 7.19 -11.37 -2.94
CA ALA A 132 6.52 -10.10 -2.68
C ALA A 132 6.93 -8.98 -3.66
N ALA A 133 8.13 -9.07 -4.24
CA ALA A 133 8.59 -8.12 -5.26
C ALA A 133 7.63 -8.01 -6.44
N ARG A 134 6.88 -9.07 -6.75
CA ARG A 134 5.92 -9.11 -7.87
C ARG A 134 4.72 -8.18 -7.67
N ALA A 135 4.49 -7.72 -6.45
CA ALA A 135 3.37 -6.83 -6.15
C ALA A 135 3.66 -5.35 -6.46
N PHE A 136 4.92 -5.00 -6.69
CA PHE A 136 5.35 -3.61 -6.82
C PHE A 136 5.90 -3.27 -8.20
N PRO A 137 5.76 -2.02 -8.65
CA PRO A 137 5.00 -0.93 -8.03
C PRO A 137 3.49 -1.04 -8.30
N LEU A 138 2.68 -0.28 -7.56
CA LEU A 138 1.25 -0.10 -7.82
C LEU A 138 0.98 1.09 -8.73
N VAL A 139 1.77 2.15 -8.59
CA VAL A 139 1.73 3.34 -9.43
C VAL A 139 3.15 3.72 -9.80
N THR A 140 3.31 4.34 -10.95
CA THR A 140 4.62 4.87 -11.35
C THR A 140 4.68 6.36 -11.00
N SER A 141 5.85 6.79 -10.52
CA SER A 141 6.11 8.21 -10.33
C SER A 141 6.07 8.93 -11.67
N PRO A 142 5.48 10.12 -11.71
CA PRO A 142 5.48 10.91 -12.94
C PRO A 142 6.89 11.31 -13.37
#